data_7a8c5aba1c72814503bda0509b80bf5b
#
_entry.id   7a8c5aba1c72814503bda0509b80bf5b
#
_cell.length_a   1.000
_cell.length_b   1.000
_cell.length_c   1.000
_cell.angle_alpha   90.00
_cell.angle_beta   90.00
_cell.angle_gamma   90.00
#
_symmetry.space_group_name_H-M   'P 1'
#
loop_
_entity.id
_entity.type
_entity.pdbx_description
1 polymer ?
#
loop_
_entity_poly.entity_id
_entity_poly.type
_entity_poly.pdbx_seq_one_letter_code
_entity_poly.pdbx_strand_id
1 'polypeptide(L)'
;PTCHWTGKPQVLQGIFQVGRRKYGFLGATDALPMQLRQVTVEACSTTYVLESPEARLTLQFTSPLLLDDLQLLARPITYIAITAQGRHGRPLPPCTVSLVADETLCLDHAGQYPVEYGEAVGPGFAAGTLASGVQEVLNRSGDDVRIDWGKVYLAVETGGRVALKEEGEQCAIQADRELQEGKQVLFALAYDEVEAIQYFGKNLPPYWKKERQTIPGLLELAFAQYPSIAQRCQAFSQDLQARAQAVGGDAYAELLLLAWRQVVAAHTLCEDEAGELLFISKECFSNGCAATVDITYPSSPLFLLYQPELVLGMLRPIFCYAQSPAWPFAFAPHDAGQFPLLNGQVYSGGTDPADQMPVEECGNMLLTTAAATVALDDLTFANTHWDL
;
A
#
# COMPACT_ATOMS: atom_id res chain seq x y z
N PRO A 1 -0.20 15.96 -7.56
CA PRO A 1 -0.15 16.22 -6.13
C PRO A 1 -0.05 14.91 -5.37
N THR A 2 0.67 14.93 -4.26
CA THR A 2 0.71 13.81 -3.33
C THR A 2 -0.42 14.01 -2.31
N CYS A 3 -1.44 13.16 -2.37
CA CYS A 3 -2.58 13.25 -1.48
C CYS A 3 -3.16 11.85 -1.21
N HIS A 4 -3.85 11.74 -0.09
CA HIS A 4 -4.70 10.61 0.21
C HIS A 4 -5.84 10.51 -0.82
N TRP A 5 -6.43 9.32 -1.00
CA TRP A 5 -7.54 9.12 -1.95
C TRP A 5 -8.76 10.03 -1.67
N THR A 6 -8.95 10.46 -0.42
CA THR A 6 -9.98 11.45 -0.05
C THR A 6 -9.67 12.89 -0.46
N GLY A 7 -8.48 13.14 -1.05
CA GLY A 7 -8.01 14.48 -1.42
C GLY A 7 -7.24 15.22 -0.32
N LYS A 8 -7.17 14.70 0.90
CA LYS A 8 -6.37 15.31 1.96
C LYS A 8 -4.88 15.26 1.64
N PRO A 9 -4.08 16.30 1.97
CA PRO A 9 -2.65 16.30 1.73
C PRO A 9 -1.94 15.13 2.43
N GLN A 10 -1.06 14.45 1.72
CA GLN A 10 -0.03 13.55 2.22
C GLN A 10 1.25 13.90 1.46
N VAL A 11 2.06 14.76 2.05
CA VAL A 11 3.09 15.46 1.30
C VAL A 11 4.34 14.62 1.14
N LEU A 12 4.64 14.29 -0.12
CA LEU A 12 5.93 13.81 -0.57
C LEU A 12 6.41 14.73 -1.70
N GLN A 13 7.55 15.40 -1.51
CA GLN A 13 8.12 16.33 -2.48
C GLN A 13 9.44 15.78 -3.02
N GLY A 14 9.75 16.14 -4.28
CA GLY A 14 11.00 15.79 -4.92
C GLY A 14 11.65 17.02 -5.57
N ILE A 15 12.89 17.28 -5.22
CA ILE A 15 13.69 18.40 -5.73
C ILE A 15 14.95 17.85 -6.40
N PHE A 16 15.19 18.28 -7.63
CA PHE A 16 16.42 18.05 -8.37
C PHE A 16 17.23 19.33 -8.43
N GLN A 17 18.44 19.32 -7.89
CA GLN A 17 19.30 20.49 -7.83
C GLN A 17 20.55 20.31 -8.71
N VAL A 18 20.80 21.30 -9.60
CA VAL A 18 21.97 21.39 -10.45
C VAL A 18 22.65 22.74 -10.19
N GLY A 19 23.80 22.72 -9.53
CA GLY A 19 24.46 23.94 -9.08
C GLY A 19 23.55 24.76 -8.15
N ARG A 20 23.16 25.98 -8.56
CA ARG A 20 22.25 26.84 -7.80
C ARG A 20 20.78 26.72 -8.23
N ARG A 21 20.49 25.99 -9.31
CA ARG A 21 19.13 25.84 -9.81
C ARG A 21 18.44 24.65 -9.15
N LYS A 22 17.19 24.86 -8.74
CA LYS A 22 16.33 23.84 -8.18
C LYS A 22 15.13 23.60 -9.10
N TYR A 23 14.80 22.33 -9.30
CA TYR A 23 13.65 21.87 -10.09
C TYR A 23 12.80 20.94 -9.25
N GLY A 24 11.47 21.18 -9.23
CA GLY A 24 10.50 20.28 -8.62
C GLY A 24 10.12 19.17 -9.59
N PHE A 25 10.28 17.91 -9.18
CA PHE A 25 9.88 16.76 -9.97
C PHE A 25 8.73 15.95 -9.35
N LEU A 26 8.42 16.18 -8.07
CA LEU A 26 7.35 15.50 -7.34
C LEU A 26 6.70 16.45 -6.34
N GLY A 27 5.36 16.39 -6.20
CA GLY A 27 4.61 17.21 -5.26
C GLY A 27 4.60 18.71 -5.61
N ALA A 28 4.06 19.51 -4.70
CA ALA A 28 4.10 20.97 -4.80
C ALA A 28 5.41 21.50 -4.19
N THR A 29 6.18 22.27 -4.94
CA THR A 29 7.44 22.87 -4.51
C THR A 29 7.54 24.31 -5.03
N ASP A 30 8.32 25.15 -4.37
CA ASP A 30 8.65 26.50 -4.84
C ASP A 30 9.73 26.50 -5.95
N ALA A 31 10.23 25.32 -6.32
CA ALA A 31 11.23 25.16 -7.37
C ALA A 31 10.61 25.22 -8.77
N LEU A 32 11.43 25.50 -9.79
CA LEU A 32 10.98 25.46 -11.17
C LEU A 32 10.48 24.06 -11.54
N PRO A 33 9.32 23.89 -12.19
CA PRO A 33 8.79 22.57 -12.49
C PRO A 33 9.65 21.88 -13.56
N MET A 34 9.94 20.59 -13.38
CA MET A 34 10.41 19.73 -14.46
C MET A 34 9.26 19.40 -15.42
N GLN A 35 9.58 19.27 -16.70
CA GLN A 35 8.59 18.92 -17.71
C GLN A 35 8.38 17.41 -17.74
N LEU A 36 7.14 16.96 -17.45
CA LEU A 36 6.76 15.57 -17.61
C LEU A 36 6.72 15.19 -19.10
N ARG A 37 7.39 14.11 -19.48
CA ARG A 37 7.47 13.60 -20.86
C ARG A 37 6.69 12.32 -21.04
N GLN A 38 6.76 11.44 -20.08
CA GLN A 38 6.13 10.11 -20.16
C GLN A 38 5.73 9.62 -18.77
N VAL A 39 4.63 8.91 -18.72
CA VAL A 39 4.21 8.09 -17.58
C VAL A 39 3.97 6.68 -18.11
N THR A 40 4.54 5.68 -17.44
CA THR A 40 4.29 4.27 -17.72
C THR A 40 3.77 3.63 -16.45
N VAL A 41 2.61 2.98 -16.54
CA VAL A 41 1.96 2.29 -15.41
C VAL A 41 2.02 0.79 -15.66
N GLU A 42 2.58 0.07 -14.70
CA GLU A 42 2.72 -1.39 -14.71
C GLU A 42 2.04 -1.97 -13.47
N ALA A 43 1.91 -3.29 -13.36
CA ALA A 43 1.24 -3.95 -12.24
C ALA A 43 1.86 -3.61 -10.87
N CYS A 44 3.20 -3.50 -10.80
CA CYS A 44 3.93 -3.25 -9.56
C CYS A 44 4.66 -1.91 -9.55
N SER A 45 4.67 -1.14 -10.64
CA SER A 45 5.44 0.09 -10.71
C SER A 45 4.77 1.21 -11.51
N THR A 46 5.21 2.45 -11.26
CA THR A 46 4.92 3.61 -12.09
C THR A 46 6.22 4.34 -12.37
N THR A 47 6.50 4.57 -13.64
CA THR A 47 7.72 5.26 -14.10
C THR A 47 7.34 6.60 -14.72
N TYR A 48 8.00 7.66 -14.27
CA TYR A 48 7.91 9.02 -14.79
C TYR A 48 9.22 9.40 -15.46
N VAL A 49 9.15 9.94 -16.66
CA VAL A 49 10.29 10.57 -17.35
C VAL A 49 10.07 12.08 -17.34
N LEU A 50 10.97 12.80 -16.70
CA LEU A 50 10.91 14.25 -16.52
C LEU A 50 12.17 14.92 -17.12
N GLU A 51 12.02 16.14 -17.56
CA GLU A 51 13.14 16.89 -18.15
C GLU A 51 13.26 18.30 -17.55
N SER A 52 14.51 18.67 -17.25
CA SER A 52 14.99 20.05 -17.12
C SER A 52 15.80 20.47 -18.33
N PRO A 53 16.28 21.72 -18.46
CA PRO A 53 17.22 22.09 -19.50
C PRO A 53 18.54 21.30 -19.47
N GLU A 54 18.98 20.85 -18.29
CA GLU A 54 20.27 20.20 -18.07
C GLU A 54 20.21 18.68 -18.10
N ALA A 55 19.09 18.08 -17.63
CA ALA A 55 19.01 16.65 -17.41
C ALA A 55 17.64 16.06 -17.74
N ARG A 56 17.64 14.76 -18.06
CA ARG A 56 16.47 13.88 -18.05
C ARG A 56 16.53 13.03 -16.79
N LEU A 57 15.46 13.04 -16.03
CA LEU A 57 15.27 12.26 -14.80
C LEU A 57 14.27 11.15 -15.06
N THR A 58 14.60 9.93 -14.67
CA THR A 58 13.64 8.82 -14.61
C THR A 58 13.39 8.52 -13.14
N LEU A 59 12.12 8.60 -12.74
CA LEU A 59 11.62 8.33 -11.39
C LEU A 59 10.70 7.13 -11.45
N GLN A 60 11.01 6.06 -10.71
CA GLN A 60 10.19 4.86 -10.64
C GLN A 60 9.79 4.57 -9.20
N PHE A 61 8.48 4.47 -8.98
CA PHE A 61 7.90 3.93 -7.76
C PHE A 61 7.61 2.45 -7.96
N THR A 62 8.03 1.60 -7.02
CA THR A 62 7.76 0.16 -7.06
C THR A 62 7.19 -0.29 -5.73
N SER A 63 6.00 -0.90 -5.78
CA SER A 63 5.39 -1.66 -4.67
C SER A 63 5.25 -3.10 -5.14
N PRO A 64 5.91 -4.08 -4.51
CA PRO A 64 5.94 -5.46 -5.01
C PRO A 64 4.63 -6.20 -4.69
N LEU A 65 3.60 -5.97 -5.52
CA LEU A 65 2.28 -6.60 -5.39
C LEU A 65 2.29 -8.00 -6.01
N LEU A 66 3.13 -8.89 -5.46
CA LEU A 66 3.37 -10.26 -5.92
C LEU A 66 2.68 -11.24 -4.98
N LEU A 67 1.60 -11.89 -5.44
CA LEU A 67 0.76 -12.77 -4.62
C LEU A 67 1.41 -14.14 -4.31
N ASP A 68 2.49 -14.49 -4.99
CA ASP A 68 3.29 -15.70 -4.75
C ASP A 68 4.25 -15.58 -3.56
N ASP A 69 4.34 -14.38 -2.94
CA ASP A 69 5.26 -14.09 -1.85
C ASP A 69 4.59 -13.18 -0.81
N LEU A 70 3.84 -13.76 0.11
CA LEU A 70 3.04 -13.03 1.10
C LEU A 70 3.89 -12.18 2.05
N GLN A 71 5.13 -12.59 2.36
CA GLN A 71 6.05 -11.79 3.16
C GLN A 71 6.49 -10.51 2.43
N LEU A 72 6.75 -10.61 1.13
CA LEU A 72 7.09 -9.47 0.29
C LEU A 72 5.86 -8.60 0.03
N LEU A 73 4.69 -9.21 -0.23
CA LEU A 73 3.42 -8.52 -0.44
C LEU A 73 3.04 -7.65 0.76
N ALA A 74 3.17 -8.21 1.97
CA ALA A 74 2.83 -7.51 3.21
C ALA A 74 3.89 -6.47 3.65
N ARG A 75 5.07 -6.45 3.04
CA ARG A 75 6.15 -5.54 3.42
C ARG A 75 5.73 -4.09 3.17
N PRO A 76 5.66 -3.23 4.22
CA PRO A 76 5.12 -1.88 4.11
C PRO A 76 6.17 -0.90 3.56
N ILE A 77 6.75 -1.22 2.40
CA ILE A 77 7.85 -0.46 1.78
C ILE A 77 7.53 -0.20 0.32
N THR A 78 7.52 1.08 -0.06
CA THR A 78 7.53 1.53 -1.46
C THR A 78 8.94 1.97 -1.82
N TYR A 79 9.49 1.37 -2.87
CA TYR A 79 10.80 1.73 -3.41
C TYR A 79 10.68 2.91 -4.37
N ILE A 80 11.65 3.82 -4.32
CA ILE A 80 11.71 5.01 -5.18
C ILE A 80 13.10 5.05 -5.82
N ALA A 81 13.18 4.59 -7.06
CA ALA A 81 14.42 4.55 -7.82
C ALA A 81 14.52 5.77 -8.74
N ILE A 82 15.68 6.42 -8.75
CA ILE A 82 15.93 7.62 -9.55
C ILE A 82 17.21 7.44 -10.35
N THR A 83 17.13 7.71 -11.66
CA THR A 83 18.29 7.82 -12.54
C THR A 83 18.29 9.16 -13.26
N ALA A 84 19.47 9.69 -13.59
CA ALA A 84 19.59 10.91 -14.37
C ALA A 84 20.60 10.76 -15.51
N GLN A 85 20.32 11.48 -16.59
CA GLN A 85 21.19 11.57 -17.76
C GLN A 85 21.31 13.03 -18.20
N GLY A 86 22.49 13.44 -18.67
CA GLY A 86 22.68 14.73 -19.30
C GLY A 86 21.86 14.86 -20.59
N ARG A 87 21.65 16.10 -21.08
CA ARG A 87 20.85 16.38 -22.27
C ARG A 87 21.66 17.01 -23.37
N HIS A 88 21.16 16.90 -24.60
CA HIS A 88 21.79 17.50 -25.81
C HIS A 88 23.25 17.06 -26.05
N GLY A 89 23.56 15.77 -25.73
CA GLY A 89 24.90 15.23 -25.89
C GLY A 89 25.92 15.75 -24.84
N ARG A 90 25.46 16.42 -23.81
CA ARG A 90 26.27 16.88 -22.68
C ARG A 90 26.21 15.90 -21.53
N PRO A 91 27.34 15.69 -20.82
CA PRO A 91 27.32 14.84 -19.63
C PRO A 91 26.45 15.47 -18.53
N LEU A 92 25.97 14.63 -17.61
CA LEU A 92 25.22 15.08 -16.43
C LEU A 92 26.12 15.98 -15.57
N PRO A 93 25.71 17.23 -15.30
CA PRO A 93 26.47 18.08 -14.38
C PRO A 93 26.31 17.57 -12.94
N PRO A 94 27.23 17.97 -12.01
CA PRO A 94 27.08 17.66 -10.60
C PRO A 94 25.70 18.07 -10.08
N CYS A 95 24.95 17.11 -9.54
CA CYS A 95 23.57 17.31 -9.13
C CYS A 95 23.20 16.42 -7.95
N THR A 96 22.16 16.82 -7.27
CA THR A 96 21.58 16.13 -6.10
C THR A 96 20.08 15.97 -6.28
N VAL A 97 19.53 14.87 -5.84
CA VAL A 97 18.09 14.71 -5.62
C VAL A 97 17.79 14.72 -4.13
N SER A 98 16.68 15.38 -3.79
CA SER A 98 16.12 15.40 -2.44
C SER A 98 14.69 14.91 -2.48
N LEU A 99 14.34 14.01 -1.57
CA LEU A 99 12.95 13.69 -1.24
C LEU A 99 12.63 14.30 0.13
N VAL A 100 11.43 14.84 0.25
CA VAL A 100 10.92 15.43 1.51
C VAL A 100 9.57 14.80 1.82
N ALA A 101 9.45 14.19 2.99
CA ALA A 101 8.23 13.59 3.52
C ALA A 101 7.84 14.34 4.79
N ASP A 102 6.67 14.96 4.83
CA ASP A 102 6.25 15.75 5.99
C ASP A 102 5.32 14.98 6.94
N GLU A 103 4.95 15.63 8.02
CA GLU A 103 4.14 15.08 9.11
C GLU A 103 2.74 14.62 8.69
N THR A 104 2.21 15.08 7.54
CA THR A 104 0.91 14.62 7.03
C THR A 104 0.90 13.15 6.63
N LEU A 105 2.08 12.50 6.58
CA LEU A 105 2.20 11.06 6.37
C LEU A 105 1.99 10.23 7.65
N CYS A 106 2.03 10.87 8.83
CA CYS A 106 1.77 10.19 10.11
C CYS A 106 0.71 10.89 10.99
N LEU A 107 0.07 11.94 10.47
CA LEU A 107 -1.02 12.69 11.10
C LEU A 107 -2.22 12.76 10.16
N ASP A 108 -3.41 12.97 10.70
CA ASP A 108 -4.62 13.22 9.89
C ASP A 108 -4.55 14.58 9.16
N HIS A 109 -3.96 15.58 9.80
CA HIS A 109 -3.64 16.87 9.20
C HIS A 109 -2.42 17.51 9.88
N ALA A 110 -1.76 18.43 9.19
CA ALA A 110 -0.61 19.15 9.75
C ALA A 110 -0.97 19.86 11.06
N GLY A 111 -0.10 19.75 12.06
CA GLY A 111 -0.27 20.36 13.36
C GLY A 111 -1.32 19.72 14.27
N GLN A 112 -1.84 18.53 13.93
CA GLN A 112 -2.83 17.82 14.78
C GLN A 112 -2.27 17.47 16.15
N TYR A 113 -1.06 16.93 16.19
CA TYR A 113 -0.34 16.52 17.38
C TYR A 113 1.14 16.92 17.27
N PRO A 114 1.88 17.04 18.39
CA PRO A 114 3.32 17.10 18.35
C PRO A 114 3.90 15.89 17.59
N VAL A 115 4.99 16.11 16.85
CA VAL A 115 5.66 15.09 16.08
C VAL A 115 6.99 14.74 16.70
N GLU A 116 7.28 13.45 16.79
CA GLU A 116 8.56 12.92 17.22
C GLU A 116 9.43 12.59 16.01
N TYR A 117 10.61 13.19 15.93
CA TYR A 117 11.64 12.87 14.95
C TYR A 117 12.59 11.83 15.53
N GLY A 118 13.06 10.93 14.66
CA GLY A 118 14.09 9.96 14.97
C GLY A 118 14.92 9.60 13.75
N GLU A 119 15.98 8.85 13.96
CA GLU A 119 16.84 8.32 12.90
C GLU A 119 17.02 6.81 13.06
N ALA A 120 17.15 6.11 11.94
CA ALA A 120 17.52 4.72 11.88
C ALA A 120 18.64 4.54 10.85
N VAL A 121 19.71 3.89 11.25
CA VAL A 121 20.86 3.61 10.37
C VAL A 121 21.13 2.11 10.43
N GLY A 122 21.32 1.51 9.26
CA GLY A 122 21.63 0.10 9.13
C GLY A 122 22.56 -0.18 7.95
N PRO A 123 22.97 -1.45 7.79
CA PRO A 123 23.69 -1.85 6.60
C PRO A 123 22.92 -1.50 5.32
N GLY A 124 23.52 -0.67 4.49
CA GLY A 124 22.93 -0.29 3.20
C GLY A 124 22.03 0.95 3.19
N PHE A 125 21.64 1.53 4.35
CA PHE A 125 20.74 2.67 4.38
C PHE A 125 20.93 3.63 5.56
N ALA A 126 20.39 4.85 5.41
CA ALA A 126 20.07 5.78 6.47
C ALA A 126 18.61 6.23 6.31
N ALA A 127 17.87 6.36 7.41
CA ALA A 127 16.47 6.77 7.40
C ALA A 127 16.19 7.81 8.48
N GLY A 128 15.36 8.81 8.15
CA GLY A 128 14.66 9.64 9.13
C GLY A 128 13.27 9.09 9.40
N THR A 129 12.75 9.37 10.58
CA THR A 129 11.41 8.93 10.98
C THR A 129 10.60 10.08 11.57
N LEU A 130 9.29 10.07 11.30
CA LEU A 130 8.31 10.91 12.00
C LEU A 130 7.23 10.01 12.58
N ALA A 131 6.83 10.32 13.80
CA ALA A 131 5.72 9.66 14.49
C ALA A 131 4.83 10.69 15.15
N SER A 132 3.54 10.42 15.24
CA SER A 132 2.65 11.17 16.10
C SER A 132 3.11 11.06 17.55
N GLY A 133 3.17 12.14 18.29
CA GLY A 133 3.40 12.14 19.74
C GLY A 133 2.21 11.56 20.53
N VAL A 134 1.07 11.32 19.85
CA VAL A 134 -0.10 10.67 20.41
C VAL A 134 -0.33 9.37 19.61
N GLN A 135 -0.19 8.24 20.28
CA GLN A 135 -0.27 6.90 19.69
C GLN A 135 -1.59 6.20 20.11
N GLU A 136 -2.71 6.73 19.66
CA GLU A 136 -4.02 6.13 19.89
C GLU A 136 -4.33 5.09 18.80
N VAL A 137 -3.67 3.94 18.90
CA VAL A 137 -3.73 2.87 17.90
C VAL A 137 -5.15 2.35 17.75
N LEU A 138 -5.66 2.27 16.50
CA LEU A 138 -7.00 1.75 16.16
C LEU A 138 -8.17 2.51 16.83
N ASN A 139 -8.00 3.78 17.16
CA ASN A 139 -9.03 4.56 17.87
C ASN A 139 -10.10 5.17 16.95
N ARG A 140 -9.94 5.05 15.64
CA ARG A 140 -10.82 5.67 14.63
C ARG A 140 -11.18 4.66 13.55
N SER A 141 -12.37 4.78 13.00
CA SER A 141 -12.86 4.01 11.86
C SER A 141 -13.63 4.89 10.88
N GLY A 142 -13.78 4.47 9.66
CA GLY A 142 -14.55 5.19 8.64
C GLY A 142 -13.86 5.21 7.27
N ASP A 143 -14.53 5.79 6.30
CA ASP A 143 -14.02 5.89 4.93
C ASP A 143 -12.95 6.98 4.78
N ASP A 144 -13.06 8.09 5.50
CA ASP A 144 -12.11 9.21 5.50
C ASP A 144 -11.07 9.12 6.64
N VAL A 145 -10.84 7.93 7.17
CA VAL A 145 -9.83 7.75 8.20
C VAL A 145 -8.46 7.59 7.57
N ARG A 146 -7.54 8.45 7.97
CA ARG A 146 -6.10 8.25 7.80
C ARG A 146 -5.52 7.76 9.10
N ILE A 147 -4.51 6.90 9.00
CA ILE A 147 -3.74 6.48 10.17
C ILE A 147 -3.02 7.72 10.73
N ASP A 148 -3.28 8.06 12.00
CA ASP A 148 -2.64 9.13 12.76
C ASP A 148 -1.88 8.61 13.99
N TRP A 149 -1.55 7.33 13.95
CA TRP A 149 -0.64 6.62 14.85
C TRP A 149 0.45 5.92 14.04
N GLY A 150 1.43 5.34 14.71
CA GLY A 150 2.52 4.64 14.05
C GLY A 150 3.66 5.58 13.64
N LYS A 151 4.47 5.13 12.68
CA LYS A 151 5.71 5.79 12.31
C LYS A 151 6.01 5.68 10.81
N VAL A 152 6.26 6.81 10.16
CA VAL A 152 6.76 6.87 8.79
C VAL A 152 8.29 6.88 8.78
N TYR A 153 8.88 6.25 7.77
CA TYR A 153 10.32 6.21 7.51
C TYR A 153 10.58 6.69 6.08
N LEU A 154 11.46 7.66 5.91
CA LEU A 154 12.05 7.99 4.61
C LEU A 154 13.52 7.60 4.64
N ALA A 155 13.87 6.59 3.86
CA ALA A 155 15.20 6.00 3.80
C ALA A 155 15.89 6.30 2.47
N VAL A 156 17.21 6.36 2.50
CA VAL A 156 18.09 6.47 1.33
C VAL A 156 19.24 5.49 1.44
N GLU A 157 19.70 4.96 0.30
CA GLU A 157 20.84 4.04 0.24
C GLU A 157 22.14 4.66 0.81
N THR A 158 23.10 3.82 1.16
CA THR A 158 24.41 4.22 1.67
C THR A 158 25.06 5.32 0.81
N GLY A 159 25.56 6.36 1.50
CA GLY A 159 26.14 7.56 0.88
C GLY A 159 25.12 8.68 0.65
N GLY A 160 23.83 8.44 0.94
CA GLY A 160 22.84 9.50 1.13
C GLY A 160 22.90 10.12 2.52
N ARG A 161 22.16 11.20 2.71
CA ARG A 161 22.02 11.91 3.99
C ARG A 161 20.56 12.06 4.33
N VAL A 162 20.26 12.02 5.61
CA VAL A 162 18.91 12.28 6.13
C VAL A 162 19.00 13.36 7.19
N ALA A 163 18.01 14.24 7.23
CA ALA A 163 17.93 15.30 8.21
C ALA A 163 16.47 15.66 8.51
N LEU A 164 16.23 16.16 9.73
CA LEU A 164 15.01 16.87 10.06
C LEU A 164 15.00 18.22 9.34
N LYS A 165 13.86 18.57 8.77
CA LYS A 165 13.57 19.88 8.22
C LYS A 165 12.39 20.46 8.99
N GLU A 166 12.58 21.63 9.57
CA GLU A 166 11.54 22.38 10.27
C GLU A 166 11.22 23.63 9.48
N GLU A 167 9.94 23.91 9.30
CA GLU A 167 9.44 25.13 8.67
C GLU A 167 8.25 25.65 9.50
N GLY A 168 8.54 26.61 10.39
CA GLY A 168 7.60 27.03 11.41
C GLY A 168 7.32 25.91 12.42
N GLU A 169 6.07 25.49 12.52
CA GLU A 169 5.65 24.39 13.40
C GLU A 169 5.59 23.04 12.66
N GLN A 170 5.85 23.02 11.34
CA GLN A 170 5.79 21.80 10.55
C GLN A 170 7.13 21.07 10.51
N CYS A 171 7.06 19.74 10.62
CA CYS A 171 8.21 18.85 10.58
C CYS A 171 8.21 17.99 9.32
N ALA A 172 9.40 17.81 8.73
CA ALA A 172 9.60 16.93 7.60
C ALA A 172 10.93 16.20 7.69
N ILE A 173 11.00 15.03 7.09
CA ILE A 173 12.26 14.32 6.80
C ILE A 173 12.73 14.74 5.43
N GLN A 174 13.97 15.16 5.30
CA GLN A 174 14.64 15.33 4.02
C GLN A 174 15.70 14.25 3.83
N ALA A 175 15.66 13.54 2.71
CA ALA A 175 16.68 12.58 2.30
C ALA A 175 17.33 13.03 0.99
N ASP A 176 18.67 13.15 0.98
CA ASP A 176 19.45 13.68 -0.12
C ASP A 176 20.41 12.63 -0.70
N ARG A 177 20.59 12.65 -2.01
CA ARG A 177 21.55 11.79 -2.70
C ARG A 177 22.16 12.48 -3.93
N GLU A 178 23.49 12.43 -4.06
CA GLU A 178 24.17 12.83 -5.29
C GLU A 178 23.92 11.83 -6.41
N LEU A 179 23.68 12.33 -7.62
CA LEU A 179 23.49 11.51 -8.81
C LEU A 179 24.77 11.43 -9.66
N GLN A 180 24.98 10.27 -10.25
CA GLN A 180 25.97 10.03 -11.29
C GLN A 180 25.25 9.60 -12.56
N GLU A 181 25.79 10.02 -13.72
CA GLU A 181 25.17 9.73 -15.01
C GLU A 181 24.87 8.24 -15.20
N GLY A 182 23.61 7.93 -15.48
CA GLY A 182 23.15 6.57 -15.74
C GLY A 182 23.14 5.62 -14.53
N LYS A 183 23.63 6.08 -13.36
CA LYS A 183 23.55 5.27 -12.14
C LYS A 183 22.24 5.51 -11.40
N GLN A 184 21.62 4.41 -11.00
CA GLN A 184 20.43 4.46 -10.16
C GLN A 184 20.81 4.78 -8.72
N VAL A 185 20.01 5.62 -8.08
CA VAL A 185 19.97 5.81 -6.63
C VAL A 185 18.63 5.33 -6.10
N LEU A 186 18.64 4.80 -4.88
CA LEU A 186 17.46 4.19 -4.28
C LEU A 186 17.08 4.89 -2.98
N PHE A 187 15.79 5.21 -2.89
CA PHE A 187 15.09 5.63 -1.68
C PHE A 187 13.99 4.62 -1.36
N ALA A 188 13.53 4.63 -0.12
CA ALA A 188 12.38 3.85 0.30
C ALA A 188 11.50 4.68 1.25
N LEU A 189 10.19 4.59 1.06
CA LEU A 189 9.19 5.07 1.99
C LEU A 189 8.57 3.86 2.68
N ALA A 190 8.58 3.85 4.02
CA ALA A 190 8.02 2.77 4.81
C ALA A 190 7.13 3.28 5.93
N TYR A 191 6.22 2.43 6.42
CA TYR A 191 5.31 2.77 7.49
C TYR A 191 5.16 1.60 8.48
N ASP A 192 5.21 1.89 9.78
CA ASP A 192 4.82 0.98 10.86
C ASP A 192 3.49 1.43 11.43
N GLU A 193 2.42 0.74 11.10
CA GLU A 193 1.06 1.01 11.57
C GLU A 193 0.77 0.46 12.97
N VAL A 194 1.74 -0.18 13.62
CA VAL A 194 1.66 -0.82 14.94
C VAL A 194 0.74 -2.02 14.96
N GLU A 195 -0.55 -1.83 14.81
CA GLU A 195 -1.59 -2.85 14.63
C GLU A 195 -2.32 -2.59 13.31
N ALA A 196 -2.71 -3.65 12.60
CA ALA A 196 -3.38 -3.53 11.32
C ALA A 196 -4.89 -3.35 11.45
N ILE A 197 -5.52 -4.18 12.27
CA ILE A 197 -6.97 -4.19 12.47
C ILE A 197 -7.33 -4.59 13.91
N GLN A 198 -8.54 -4.23 14.33
CA GLN A 198 -9.20 -4.91 15.43
C GLN A 198 -10.21 -5.92 14.86
N TYR A 199 -10.06 -7.17 15.24
CA TYR A 199 -10.84 -8.30 14.75
C TYR A 199 -11.64 -8.90 15.88
N PHE A 200 -12.94 -8.61 15.94
CA PHE A 200 -13.87 -9.03 17.00
C PHE A 200 -13.31 -8.84 18.42
N GLY A 201 -12.86 -7.59 18.68
CA GLY A 201 -12.32 -7.16 19.98
C GLY A 201 -10.84 -7.47 20.20
N LYS A 202 -10.15 -8.10 19.27
CA LYS A 202 -8.71 -8.42 19.35
C LYS A 202 -7.91 -7.61 18.36
N ASN A 203 -6.87 -6.94 18.81
CA ASN A 203 -5.94 -6.24 17.94
C ASN A 203 -5.02 -7.25 17.27
N LEU A 204 -4.92 -7.19 15.94
CA LEU A 204 -4.06 -8.06 15.15
C LEU A 204 -2.95 -7.24 14.50
N PRO A 205 -1.68 -7.68 14.67
CA PRO A 205 -0.57 -7.06 13.98
C PRO A 205 -0.64 -7.33 12.47
N PRO A 206 -0.02 -6.48 11.64
CA PRO A 206 0.12 -6.76 10.22
C PRO A 206 1.01 -7.99 9.98
N TYR A 207 0.74 -8.71 8.90
CA TYR A 207 1.43 -9.97 8.55
C TYR A 207 2.96 -9.82 8.48
N TRP A 208 3.46 -8.66 8.06
CA TRP A 208 4.91 -8.41 7.98
C TRP A 208 5.63 -8.45 9.33
N LYS A 209 4.91 -8.26 10.46
CA LYS A 209 5.47 -8.38 11.82
C LYS A 209 5.69 -9.83 12.26
N LYS A 210 5.26 -10.80 11.46
CA LYS A 210 5.58 -12.20 11.68
C LYS A 210 7.09 -12.36 11.92
N GLU A 211 7.47 -13.27 12.83
CA GLU A 211 8.86 -13.49 13.22
C GLU A 211 9.53 -12.24 13.86
N ARG A 212 8.74 -11.33 14.44
CA ARG A 212 9.21 -10.11 15.13
C ARG A 212 10.05 -9.18 14.24
N GLN A 213 9.71 -9.10 12.97
CA GLN A 213 10.33 -8.15 12.05
C GLN A 213 10.14 -6.71 12.54
N THR A 214 11.10 -5.85 12.19
CA THR A 214 11.05 -4.40 12.44
C THR A 214 11.27 -3.64 11.14
N ILE A 215 10.78 -2.41 11.04
CA ILE A 215 11.02 -1.61 9.81
C ILE A 215 12.52 -1.44 9.51
N PRO A 216 13.41 -1.14 10.47
CA PRO A 216 14.85 -1.10 10.17
C PRO A 216 15.39 -2.41 9.60
N GLY A 217 14.99 -3.57 10.15
CA GLY A 217 15.38 -4.88 9.61
C GLY A 217 14.83 -5.12 8.21
N LEU A 218 13.58 -4.72 7.95
CA LEU A 218 12.97 -4.81 6.61
C LEU A 218 13.63 -3.85 5.62
N LEU A 219 14.06 -2.65 6.04
CA LEU A 219 14.80 -1.71 5.18
C LEU A 219 16.16 -2.28 4.77
N GLU A 220 16.89 -2.93 5.69
CA GLU A 220 18.14 -3.61 5.35
C GLU A 220 17.93 -4.66 4.25
N LEU A 221 16.93 -5.54 4.43
CA LEU A 221 16.54 -6.52 3.42
C LEU A 221 16.09 -5.86 2.11
N ALA A 222 15.32 -4.79 2.21
CA ALA A 222 14.78 -4.06 1.07
C ALA A 222 15.89 -3.50 0.16
N PHE A 223 16.86 -2.79 0.74
CA PHE A 223 17.98 -2.24 -0.03
C PHE A 223 18.86 -3.35 -0.63
N ALA A 224 19.10 -4.43 0.11
CA ALA A 224 19.90 -5.56 -0.36
C ALA A 224 19.20 -6.35 -1.51
N GLN A 225 17.88 -6.51 -1.42
CA GLN A 225 17.10 -7.35 -2.34
C GLN A 225 16.50 -6.59 -3.52
N TYR A 226 16.52 -5.24 -3.52
CA TYR A 226 15.83 -4.44 -4.53
C TYR A 226 16.08 -4.86 -5.98
N PRO A 227 17.31 -5.16 -6.43
CA PRO A 227 17.53 -5.57 -7.82
C PRO A 227 16.73 -6.81 -8.22
N SER A 228 16.65 -7.82 -7.35
CA SER A 228 15.88 -9.02 -7.62
C SER A 228 14.37 -8.79 -7.52
N ILE A 229 13.93 -7.95 -6.58
CA ILE A 229 12.52 -7.55 -6.43
C ILE A 229 12.05 -6.79 -7.67
N ALA A 230 12.82 -5.81 -8.13
CA ALA A 230 12.51 -5.03 -9.33
C ALA A 230 12.40 -5.92 -10.57
N GLN A 231 13.32 -6.89 -10.72
CA GLN A 231 13.28 -7.86 -11.81
C GLN A 231 12.02 -8.74 -11.76
N ARG A 232 11.65 -9.27 -10.57
CA ARG A 232 10.42 -10.05 -10.39
C ARG A 232 9.18 -9.23 -10.75
N CYS A 233 9.07 -8.00 -10.25
CA CYS A 233 7.98 -7.07 -10.53
C CYS A 233 7.85 -6.78 -12.03
N GLN A 234 8.98 -6.54 -12.70
CA GLN A 234 9.01 -6.29 -14.15
C GLN A 234 8.57 -7.53 -14.94
N ALA A 235 9.12 -8.71 -14.61
CA ALA A 235 8.77 -9.96 -15.28
C ALA A 235 7.27 -10.28 -15.13
N PHE A 236 6.73 -10.12 -13.93
CA PHE A 236 5.30 -10.28 -13.67
C PHE A 236 4.44 -9.31 -14.48
N SER A 237 4.80 -8.01 -14.48
CA SER A 237 4.06 -6.99 -15.24
C SER A 237 4.06 -7.27 -16.73
N GLN A 238 5.20 -7.71 -17.29
CA GLN A 238 5.32 -8.06 -18.70
C GLN A 238 4.50 -9.31 -19.07
N ASP A 239 4.51 -10.34 -18.22
CA ASP A 239 3.71 -11.54 -18.44
C ASP A 239 2.20 -11.24 -18.40
N LEU A 240 1.75 -10.49 -17.37
CA LEU A 240 0.35 -10.07 -17.25
C LEU A 240 -0.08 -9.24 -18.47
N GLN A 241 0.74 -8.26 -18.87
CA GLN A 241 0.47 -7.43 -20.04
C GLN A 241 0.36 -8.25 -21.31
N ALA A 242 1.32 -9.16 -21.58
CA ALA A 242 1.33 -9.97 -22.79
C ALA A 242 0.11 -10.89 -22.88
N ARG A 243 -0.26 -11.55 -21.77
CA ARG A 243 -1.46 -12.40 -21.72
C ARG A 243 -2.74 -11.59 -21.91
N ALA A 244 -2.85 -10.43 -21.27
CA ALA A 244 -4.00 -9.55 -21.41
C ALA A 244 -4.14 -9.02 -22.84
N GLN A 245 -3.03 -8.60 -23.48
CA GLN A 245 -3.01 -8.15 -24.89
C GLN A 245 -3.45 -9.24 -25.84
N ALA A 246 -3.02 -10.49 -25.62
CA ALA A 246 -3.42 -11.61 -26.46
C ALA A 246 -4.92 -11.92 -26.42
N VAL A 247 -5.59 -11.61 -25.30
CA VAL A 247 -7.04 -11.86 -25.11
C VAL A 247 -7.89 -10.66 -25.53
N GLY A 248 -7.52 -9.45 -25.17
CA GLY A 248 -8.37 -8.27 -25.32
C GLY A 248 -7.69 -7.02 -25.90
N GLY A 249 -6.44 -7.12 -26.36
CA GLY A 249 -5.69 -5.99 -26.93
C GLY A 249 -5.16 -5.00 -25.87
N ASP A 250 -4.61 -3.89 -26.36
CA ASP A 250 -3.84 -2.94 -25.52
C ASP A 250 -4.69 -2.30 -24.44
N ALA A 251 -5.90 -1.83 -24.75
CA ALA A 251 -6.79 -1.17 -23.80
C ALA A 251 -7.21 -2.10 -22.65
N TYR A 252 -7.43 -3.38 -22.96
CA TYR A 252 -7.73 -4.39 -21.94
C TYR A 252 -6.50 -4.69 -21.06
N ALA A 253 -5.31 -4.71 -21.64
CA ALA A 253 -4.08 -4.88 -20.88
C ALA A 253 -3.83 -3.71 -19.92
N GLU A 254 -4.00 -2.46 -20.37
CA GLU A 254 -3.91 -1.27 -19.51
C GLU A 254 -4.92 -1.33 -18.36
N LEU A 255 -6.16 -1.72 -18.63
CA LEU A 255 -7.20 -1.87 -17.61
C LEU A 255 -6.81 -2.92 -16.56
N LEU A 256 -6.30 -4.09 -16.97
CA LEU A 256 -5.90 -5.15 -16.06
C LEU A 256 -4.69 -4.77 -15.19
N LEU A 257 -3.70 -4.06 -15.75
CA LEU A 257 -2.57 -3.57 -14.97
C LEU A 257 -3.01 -2.59 -13.87
N LEU A 258 -3.97 -1.70 -14.18
CA LEU A 258 -4.56 -0.77 -13.21
C LEU A 258 -5.40 -1.52 -12.17
N ALA A 259 -6.26 -2.45 -12.62
CA ALA A 259 -7.12 -3.24 -11.73
C ALA A 259 -6.30 -4.07 -10.75
N TRP A 260 -5.21 -4.71 -11.20
CA TRP A 260 -4.27 -5.44 -10.34
C TRP A 260 -3.83 -4.59 -9.15
N ARG A 261 -3.33 -3.39 -9.43
CA ARG A 261 -2.83 -2.48 -8.39
C ARG A 261 -3.91 -2.09 -7.40
N GLN A 262 -5.07 -1.68 -7.91
CA GLN A 262 -6.18 -1.21 -7.09
C GLN A 262 -6.73 -2.32 -6.20
N VAL A 263 -6.99 -3.49 -6.78
CA VAL A 263 -7.57 -4.62 -6.06
C VAL A 263 -6.61 -5.14 -4.99
N VAL A 264 -5.34 -5.40 -5.34
CA VAL A 264 -4.38 -5.94 -4.38
C VAL A 264 -4.08 -4.93 -3.26
N ALA A 265 -3.88 -3.64 -3.60
CA ALA A 265 -3.56 -2.60 -2.62
C ALA A 265 -4.74 -2.21 -1.73
N ALA A 266 -5.98 -2.59 -2.07
CA ALA A 266 -7.16 -2.33 -1.25
C ALA A 266 -7.30 -3.31 -0.06
N HIS A 267 -6.38 -4.24 0.11
CA HIS A 267 -6.46 -5.27 1.15
C HIS A 267 -5.32 -5.14 2.17
N THR A 268 -5.64 -5.49 3.40
CA THR A 268 -4.68 -5.69 4.51
C THR A 268 -4.53 -7.18 4.78
N LEU A 269 -3.28 -7.65 4.89
CA LEU A 269 -2.96 -9.04 5.20
C LEU A 269 -2.57 -9.18 6.68
N CYS A 270 -3.27 -10.07 7.38
CA CYS A 270 -3.04 -10.41 8.78
C CYS A 270 -3.13 -11.94 8.98
N GLU A 271 -2.85 -12.40 10.19
CA GLU A 271 -3.23 -13.72 10.69
C GLU A 271 -4.07 -13.56 11.96
N ASP A 272 -5.05 -14.43 12.14
CA ASP A 272 -5.75 -14.52 13.40
C ASP A 272 -4.95 -15.29 14.45
N GLU A 273 -5.50 -15.46 15.66
CA GLU A 273 -4.83 -16.19 16.76
C GLU A 273 -4.62 -17.68 16.47
N ALA A 274 -5.36 -18.27 15.54
CA ALA A 274 -5.17 -19.64 15.08
C ALA A 274 -4.10 -19.77 13.99
N GLY A 275 -3.59 -18.64 13.48
CA GLY A 275 -2.63 -18.59 12.38
C GLY A 275 -3.28 -18.69 10.99
N GLU A 276 -4.62 -18.49 10.94
CA GLU A 276 -5.36 -18.47 9.67
C GLU A 276 -5.21 -17.10 9.00
N LEU A 277 -4.96 -17.12 7.69
CA LEU A 277 -4.85 -15.88 6.91
C LEU A 277 -6.15 -15.10 6.90
N LEU A 278 -6.04 -13.80 7.11
CA LEU A 278 -7.09 -12.80 6.91
C LEU A 278 -6.62 -11.82 5.84
N PHE A 279 -7.44 -11.65 4.81
CA PHE A 279 -7.14 -10.73 3.70
C PHE A 279 -8.30 -9.75 3.55
N ILE A 280 -8.21 -8.63 4.27
CA ILE A 280 -9.32 -7.74 4.55
C ILE A 280 -9.36 -6.60 3.55
N SER A 281 -10.44 -6.52 2.78
CA SER A 281 -10.72 -5.37 1.92
C SER A 281 -11.16 -4.17 2.73
N LYS A 282 -10.78 -2.95 2.29
CA LYS A 282 -11.40 -1.70 2.67
C LYS A 282 -12.20 -1.17 1.49
N GLU A 283 -13.49 -1.04 1.64
CA GLU A 283 -14.33 -0.33 0.69
C GLU A 283 -14.04 1.17 0.79
N CYS A 284 -13.60 1.76 -0.31
CA CYS A 284 -13.22 3.16 -0.37
C CYS A 284 -14.30 3.99 -1.07
N PHE A 285 -14.41 5.28 -0.71
CA PHE A 285 -15.33 6.28 -1.25
C PHE A 285 -16.82 6.11 -0.91
N SER A 286 -17.27 4.98 -0.41
CA SER A 286 -18.69 4.80 -0.06
C SER A 286 -18.93 4.90 1.44
N ASN A 287 -18.39 3.99 2.24
CA ASN A 287 -18.69 3.94 3.68
C ASN A 287 -17.53 3.38 4.55
N GLY A 288 -16.43 2.97 3.95
CA GLY A 288 -15.29 2.37 4.65
C GLY A 288 -15.55 1.00 5.25
N CYS A 289 -16.57 0.28 4.81
CA CYS A 289 -16.83 -1.11 5.23
C CYS A 289 -15.60 -1.99 4.98
N ALA A 290 -15.41 -2.98 5.83
CA ALA A 290 -14.31 -3.92 5.78
C ALA A 290 -14.81 -5.34 5.57
N ALA A 291 -14.10 -6.12 4.74
CA ALA A 291 -14.49 -7.45 4.29
C ALA A 291 -15.91 -7.48 3.67
N THR A 292 -16.25 -6.42 2.92
CA THR A 292 -17.54 -6.25 2.27
C THR A 292 -17.75 -7.35 1.23
N VAL A 293 -18.87 -8.07 1.32
CA VAL A 293 -19.10 -9.30 0.53
C VAL A 293 -19.30 -9.01 -0.95
N ASP A 294 -20.07 -7.97 -1.30
CA ASP A 294 -20.31 -7.55 -2.69
C ASP A 294 -19.09 -6.90 -3.36
N ILE A 295 -18.07 -6.50 -2.58
CA ILE A 295 -16.74 -6.08 -3.06
C ILE A 295 -15.80 -7.29 -3.18
N THR A 296 -15.87 -8.23 -2.25
CA THR A 296 -15.09 -9.48 -2.26
C THR A 296 -15.43 -10.32 -3.48
N TYR A 297 -16.71 -10.50 -3.78
CA TYR A 297 -17.17 -11.32 -4.90
C TYR A 297 -16.58 -10.92 -6.26
N PRO A 298 -16.68 -9.66 -6.73
CA PRO A 298 -16.13 -9.26 -8.02
C PRO A 298 -14.59 -9.20 -8.05
N SER A 299 -13.92 -9.09 -6.90
CA SER A 299 -12.45 -9.11 -6.82
C SER A 299 -11.86 -10.51 -6.74
N SER A 300 -12.63 -11.51 -6.28
CA SER A 300 -12.17 -12.88 -6.05
C SER A 300 -11.59 -13.59 -7.27
N PRO A 301 -12.05 -13.39 -8.53
CA PRO A 301 -11.47 -14.07 -9.68
C PRO A 301 -9.97 -13.87 -9.87
N LEU A 302 -9.45 -12.67 -9.53
CA LEU A 302 -8.03 -12.38 -9.56
C LEU A 302 -7.28 -13.28 -8.56
N PHE A 303 -7.75 -13.36 -7.33
CA PHE A 303 -7.10 -14.13 -6.27
C PHE A 303 -7.28 -15.64 -6.48
N LEU A 304 -8.44 -16.10 -6.97
CA LEU A 304 -8.66 -17.50 -7.34
C LEU A 304 -7.63 -17.99 -8.39
N LEU A 305 -7.22 -17.11 -9.31
CA LEU A 305 -6.27 -17.44 -10.36
C LEU A 305 -4.81 -17.46 -9.86
N TYR A 306 -4.44 -16.56 -8.93
CA TYR A 306 -3.04 -16.35 -8.55
C TYR A 306 -2.70 -16.84 -7.14
N GLN A 307 -3.62 -16.75 -6.17
CA GLN A 307 -3.41 -17.20 -4.80
C GLN A 307 -4.76 -17.47 -4.10
N PRO A 308 -5.39 -18.63 -4.38
CA PRO A 308 -6.76 -18.93 -3.90
C PRO A 308 -6.89 -18.99 -2.37
N GLU A 309 -5.80 -19.22 -1.62
CA GLU A 309 -5.85 -19.16 -0.15
C GLU A 309 -6.23 -17.76 0.37
N LEU A 310 -5.88 -16.70 -0.35
CA LEU A 310 -6.30 -15.35 0.02
C LEU A 310 -7.82 -15.18 -0.06
N VAL A 311 -8.50 -15.92 -0.92
CA VAL A 311 -9.97 -15.89 -1.00
C VAL A 311 -10.59 -16.46 0.28
N LEU A 312 -10.02 -17.53 0.85
CA LEU A 312 -10.45 -18.00 2.16
C LEU A 312 -10.22 -16.92 3.23
N GLY A 313 -9.09 -16.20 3.15
CA GLY A 313 -8.81 -15.06 4.04
C GLY A 313 -9.82 -13.92 3.92
N MET A 314 -10.42 -13.72 2.74
CA MET A 314 -11.50 -12.74 2.52
C MET A 314 -12.82 -13.21 3.09
N LEU A 315 -13.11 -14.52 3.05
CA LEU A 315 -14.36 -15.12 3.50
C LEU A 315 -14.43 -15.30 5.02
N ARG A 316 -13.31 -15.62 5.67
CA ARG A 316 -13.24 -15.94 7.11
C ARG A 316 -13.94 -14.91 8.02
N PRO A 317 -13.78 -13.59 7.83
CA PRO A 317 -14.44 -12.59 8.69
C PRO A 317 -15.95 -12.69 8.65
N ILE A 318 -16.52 -12.93 7.48
CA ILE A 318 -17.97 -13.02 7.28
C ILE A 318 -18.53 -14.30 7.92
N PHE A 319 -17.90 -15.46 7.71
CA PHE A 319 -18.27 -16.70 8.37
C PHE A 319 -18.14 -16.59 9.90
N CYS A 320 -17.05 -16.00 10.39
CA CYS A 320 -16.84 -15.77 11.82
C CYS A 320 -17.97 -14.93 12.45
N TYR A 321 -18.34 -13.83 11.78
CA TYR A 321 -19.40 -12.96 12.26
C TYR A 321 -20.78 -13.62 12.15
N ALA A 322 -21.09 -14.27 11.03
CA ALA A 322 -22.37 -14.95 10.81
C ALA A 322 -22.64 -16.09 11.82
N GLN A 323 -21.58 -16.77 12.29
CA GLN A 323 -21.68 -17.83 13.31
C GLN A 323 -21.74 -17.27 14.73
N SER A 324 -21.48 -15.98 14.94
CA SER A 324 -21.45 -15.38 16.27
C SER A 324 -22.87 -15.08 16.77
N PRO A 325 -23.09 -15.05 18.12
CA PRO A 325 -24.37 -14.61 18.67
C PRO A 325 -24.73 -13.15 18.39
N ALA A 326 -23.78 -12.37 17.87
CA ALA A 326 -23.98 -10.96 17.53
C ALA A 326 -24.72 -10.78 16.19
N TRP A 327 -24.75 -11.80 15.32
CA TRP A 327 -25.51 -11.79 14.07
C TRP A 327 -26.83 -12.56 14.24
N PRO A 328 -28.01 -11.88 14.27
CA PRO A 328 -29.26 -12.52 14.62
C PRO A 328 -30.01 -13.15 13.43
N PHE A 329 -29.49 -13.00 12.21
CA PHE A 329 -30.22 -13.42 11.01
C PHE A 329 -29.68 -14.75 10.44
N ALA A 330 -30.54 -15.43 9.66
CA ALA A 330 -30.22 -16.68 8.97
C ALA A 330 -29.71 -16.45 7.52
N PHE A 331 -29.02 -15.34 7.31
CA PHE A 331 -28.39 -15.01 6.02
C PHE A 331 -27.04 -14.33 6.25
N ALA A 332 -26.23 -14.25 5.21
CA ALA A 332 -24.89 -13.66 5.30
C ALA A 332 -24.93 -12.16 5.58
N PRO A 333 -24.08 -11.63 6.50
CA PRO A 333 -23.90 -10.20 6.68
C PRO A 333 -23.23 -9.57 5.45
N HIS A 334 -23.46 -8.27 5.24
CA HIS A 334 -22.87 -7.48 4.17
C HIS A 334 -21.36 -7.23 4.38
N ASP A 335 -20.95 -6.94 5.61
CA ASP A 335 -19.58 -6.62 6.00
C ASP A 335 -19.26 -7.12 7.41
N ALA A 336 -17.98 -7.06 7.79
CA ALA A 336 -17.52 -7.44 9.12
C ALA A 336 -17.26 -6.23 10.04
N GLY A 337 -17.46 -5.00 9.56
CA GLY A 337 -17.22 -3.77 10.32
C GLY A 337 -16.78 -2.62 9.45
N GLN A 338 -16.32 -1.54 10.09
CA GLN A 338 -15.78 -0.37 9.42
C GLN A 338 -14.27 -0.28 9.67
N PHE A 339 -13.48 -0.29 8.59
CA PHE A 339 -12.02 -0.34 8.68
C PHE A 339 -11.45 0.77 9.58
N PRO A 340 -10.49 0.48 10.47
CA PRO A 340 -9.84 -0.82 10.73
C PRO A 340 -10.50 -1.67 11.84
N LEU A 341 -11.74 -1.36 12.23
CA LEU A 341 -12.47 -2.04 13.31
C LEU A 341 -13.47 -3.05 12.74
N LEU A 342 -13.09 -4.33 12.72
CA LEU A 342 -13.95 -5.44 12.28
C LEU A 342 -14.64 -6.06 13.49
N ASN A 343 -15.68 -5.40 14.00
CA ASN A 343 -16.40 -5.81 15.22
C ASN A 343 -17.89 -6.10 14.99
N GLY A 344 -18.30 -6.26 13.73
CA GLY A 344 -19.66 -6.51 13.30
C GLY A 344 -20.13 -5.53 12.23
N GLN A 345 -21.12 -5.94 11.45
CA GLN A 345 -21.65 -5.18 10.32
C GLN A 345 -22.02 -3.74 10.71
N VAL A 346 -21.69 -2.79 9.81
CA VAL A 346 -22.10 -1.39 9.93
C VAL A 346 -23.10 -0.97 8.85
N TYR A 347 -23.14 -1.68 7.72
CA TYR A 347 -24.16 -1.45 6.70
C TYR A 347 -25.57 -1.56 7.29
N SER A 348 -26.51 -0.76 6.77
CA SER A 348 -27.91 -0.75 7.20
C SER A 348 -28.11 -0.66 8.72
N GLY A 349 -27.27 0.13 9.43
CA GLY A 349 -27.36 0.27 10.88
C GLY A 349 -27.00 -1.01 11.67
N GLY A 350 -26.18 -1.89 11.06
CA GLY A 350 -25.72 -3.13 11.68
C GLY A 350 -26.75 -4.25 11.64
N THR A 351 -27.47 -4.45 12.74
CA THR A 351 -28.50 -5.49 12.86
C THR A 351 -29.95 -4.98 12.68
N ASP A 352 -30.12 -3.80 12.07
CA ASP A 352 -31.43 -3.36 11.62
C ASP A 352 -31.94 -4.27 10.48
N PRO A 353 -33.16 -4.84 10.55
CA PRO A 353 -33.70 -5.70 9.50
C PRO A 353 -34.03 -4.95 8.19
N ALA A 354 -34.12 -3.62 8.23
CA ALA A 354 -34.39 -2.84 7.04
C ALA A 354 -33.15 -2.78 6.13
N ASP A 355 -33.39 -2.82 4.81
CA ASP A 355 -32.37 -2.63 3.76
C ASP A 355 -31.21 -3.65 3.78
N GLN A 356 -31.36 -4.81 4.44
CA GLN A 356 -30.41 -5.93 4.35
C GLN A 356 -30.42 -6.54 2.95
N MET A 357 -29.31 -7.19 2.56
CA MET A 357 -29.09 -7.76 1.23
C MET A 357 -28.99 -9.30 1.24
N PRO A 358 -30.01 -10.03 1.78
CA PRO A 358 -29.89 -11.47 2.08
C PRO A 358 -29.64 -12.34 0.86
N VAL A 359 -30.21 -12.02 -0.30
CA VAL A 359 -30.09 -12.83 -1.51
C VAL A 359 -28.73 -12.65 -2.17
N GLU A 360 -28.29 -11.40 -2.27
CA GLU A 360 -27.01 -11.06 -2.88
C GLU A 360 -25.85 -11.62 -2.07
N GLU A 361 -25.83 -11.35 -0.75
CA GLU A 361 -24.72 -11.73 0.09
C GLU A 361 -24.61 -13.25 0.30
N CYS A 362 -25.72 -13.94 0.48
CA CYS A 362 -25.72 -15.42 0.49
C CYS A 362 -25.23 -15.98 -0.86
N GLY A 363 -25.69 -15.42 -1.98
CA GLY A 363 -25.26 -15.84 -3.30
C GLY A 363 -23.76 -15.65 -3.51
N ASN A 364 -23.25 -14.48 -3.14
CA ASN A 364 -21.82 -14.13 -3.24
C ASN A 364 -20.97 -15.06 -2.37
N MET A 365 -21.36 -15.31 -1.12
CA MET A 365 -20.64 -16.19 -0.20
C MET A 365 -20.63 -17.65 -0.71
N LEU A 366 -21.76 -18.18 -1.14
CA LEU A 366 -21.85 -19.54 -1.68
C LEU A 366 -21.00 -19.72 -2.95
N LEU A 367 -21.11 -18.80 -3.92
CA LEU A 367 -20.35 -18.87 -5.16
C LEU A 367 -18.85 -18.72 -4.94
N THR A 368 -18.43 -17.80 -4.08
CA THR A 368 -17.02 -17.58 -3.78
C THR A 368 -16.40 -18.75 -3.01
N THR A 369 -17.15 -19.32 -2.03
CA THR A 369 -16.72 -20.52 -1.30
C THR A 369 -16.58 -21.71 -2.22
N ALA A 370 -17.54 -21.96 -3.12
CA ALA A 370 -17.48 -23.03 -4.09
C ALA A 370 -16.29 -22.84 -5.06
N ALA A 371 -16.07 -21.62 -5.55
CA ALA A 371 -14.96 -21.31 -6.43
C ALA A 371 -13.60 -21.53 -5.75
N ALA A 372 -13.45 -21.09 -4.50
CA ALA A 372 -12.22 -21.30 -3.71
C ALA A 372 -11.97 -22.80 -3.46
N THR A 373 -13.02 -23.56 -3.12
CA THR A 373 -12.97 -25.02 -2.96
C THR A 373 -12.45 -25.70 -4.22
N VAL A 374 -12.96 -25.33 -5.40
CA VAL A 374 -12.51 -25.88 -6.69
C VAL A 374 -11.07 -25.46 -6.99
N ALA A 375 -10.70 -24.20 -6.76
CA ALA A 375 -9.37 -23.69 -7.05
C ALA A 375 -8.28 -24.33 -6.18
N LEU A 376 -8.62 -24.65 -4.92
CA LEU A 376 -7.72 -25.31 -3.95
C LEU A 376 -7.72 -26.84 -4.05
N ASP A 377 -8.73 -27.43 -4.70
CA ASP A 377 -9.02 -28.88 -4.64
C ASP A 377 -9.16 -29.38 -3.18
N ASP A 378 -9.76 -28.55 -2.31
CA ASP A 378 -9.90 -28.81 -0.86
C ASP A 378 -11.29 -28.42 -0.35
N LEU A 379 -12.01 -29.40 0.21
CA LEU A 379 -13.35 -29.25 0.78
C LEU A 379 -13.34 -28.85 2.27
N THR A 380 -12.19 -28.74 2.90
CA THR A 380 -12.07 -28.56 4.35
C THR A 380 -12.81 -27.31 4.82
N PHE A 381 -12.59 -26.18 4.16
CA PHE A 381 -13.24 -24.92 4.52
C PHE A 381 -14.76 -24.99 4.34
N ALA A 382 -15.24 -25.50 3.20
CA ALA A 382 -16.67 -25.66 2.94
C ALA A 382 -17.34 -26.60 3.95
N ASN A 383 -16.68 -27.72 4.28
CA ASN A 383 -17.22 -28.68 5.27
C ASN A 383 -17.27 -28.07 6.69
N THR A 384 -16.29 -27.25 7.06
CA THR A 384 -16.27 -26.58 8.38
C THR A 384 -17.47 -25.63 8.56
N HIS A 385 -17.95 -25.05 7.46
CA HIS A 385 -19.02 -24.06 7.47
C HIS A 385 -20.34 -24.58 6.83
N TRP A 386 -20.48 -25.90 6.66
CA TRP A 386 -21.60 -26.50 5.92
C TRP A 386 -22.97 -26.22 6.52
N ASP A 387 -23.06 -26.08 7.84
CA ASP A 387 -24.32 -25.86 8.56
C ASP A 387 -24.77 -24.39 8.58
N LEU A 388 -23.95 -23.48 8.05
CA LEU A 388 -24.25 -22.06 7.95
C LEU A 388 -24.78 -21.70 6.56
#